data_8bdc55d00f7a8194935447eec92f1014
#
_entry.id   8bdc55d00f7a8194935447eec92f1014
#
_cell.length_a   1.000
_cell.length_b   1.000
_cell.length_c   1.000
_cell.angle_alpha   90.00
_cell.angle_beta   90.00
_cell.angle_gamma   90.00
#
_symmetry.space_group_name_H-M   'P 1'
#
loop_
_entity.id
_entity.type
_entity.pdbx_description
1 polymer ?
#
loop_
_entity_poly.entity_id
_entity_poly.type
_entity_poly.pdbx_seq_one_letter_code
_entity_poly.pdbx_strand_id
1 'polypeptide(L)'
;MAENKFQNSSEFKLKKCTISYGDGSNTTSLLSGDMIAAFSFHESIVKPFVAGSLMLSDSTGFLTNFPIQGGEIVDIEVSTSFDEQTNKGQATKYKLKVMRVASRTIKEKMQIYTLVMVSEEAFVNEIVHLEDPLSGKPDELVTKLV
;
A
#
# COMPACT_ATOMS: atom_id res chain seq x y z
N MET A 1 5.83 -8.05 -30.25
CA MET A 1 6.45 -7.89 -28.94
C MET A 1 6.26 -9.20 -28.20
N ALA A 2 7.33 -9.86 -27.76
CA ALA A 2 7.22 -11.14 -27.06
C ALA A 2 6.53 -10.88 -25.70
N GLU A 3 5.38 -11.50 -25.46
CA GLU A 3 4.78 -11.55 -24.14
C GLU A 3 5.78 -12.20 -23.19
N ASN A 4 6.22 -11.44 -22.23
CA ASN A 4 7.16 -11.90 -21.22
C ASN A 4 6.40 -12.83 -20.27
N LYS A 5 6.26 -14.11 -20.66
CA LYS A 5 5.59 -15.14 -19.85
C LYS A 5 6.39 -15.36 -18.58
N PHE A 6 5.68 -15.62 -17.47
CA PHE A 6 6.30 -16.07 -16.24
C PHE A 6 7.06 -17.38 -16.45
N GLN A 7 8.29 -17.46 -15.94
CA GLN A 7 9.12 -18.67 -16.05
C GLN A 7 8.95 -19.56 -14.81
N ASN A 8 8.66 -18.96 -13.66
CA ASN A 8 8.48 -19.67 -12.39
C ASN A 8 7.19 -19.23 -11.69
N SER A 9 6.62 -20.13 -10.87
CA SER A 9 5.41 -19.85 -10.09
C SER A 9 5.60 -18.78 -9.01
N SER A 10 6.84 -18.48 -8.63
CA SER A 10 7.18 -17.45 -7.64
C SER A 10 7.47 -16.07 -8.26
N GLU A 11 7.46 -15.97 -9.59
CA GLU A 11 7.66 -14.69 -10.25
C GLU A 11 6.43 -13.79 -10.11
N PHE A 12 6.69 -12.50 -10.00
CA PHE A 12 5.68 -11.46 -10.05
C PHE A 12 6.11 -10.33 -10.99
N LYS A 13 5.15 -9.61 -11.51
CA LYS A 13 5.36 -8.40 -12.32
C LYS A 13 4.65 -7.24 -11.64
N LEU A 14 5.41 -6.21 -11.30
CA LEU A 14 4.85 -4.94 -10.86
C LEU A 14 4.31 -4.20 -12.09
N LYS A 15 2.99 -4.06 -12.18
CA LYS A 15 2.33 -3.37 -13.30
C LYS A 15 2.30 -1.86 -13.09
N LYS A 16 2.02 -1.44 -11.84
CA LYS A 16 1.87 -0.05 -11.47
C LYS A 16 2.16 0.14 -9.99
N CYS A 17 2.79 1.24 -9.65
CA CYS A 17 2.89 1.72 -8.28
C CYS A 17 2.78 3.25 -8.29
N THR A 18 1.77 3.78 -7.62
CA THR A 18 1.55 5.22 -7.53
C THR A 18 1.34 5.63 -6.09
N ILE A 19 1.76 6.85 -5.76
CA ILE A 19 1.48 7.49 -4.49
C ILE A 19 0.77 8.81 -4.75
N SER A 20 -0.27 9.10 -3.99
CA SER A 20 -1.07 10.33 -4.08
C SER A 20 -1.40 10.85 -2.69
N TYR A 21 -1.67 12.15 -2.57
CA TYR A 21 -2.15 12.71 -1.32
C TYR A 21 -3.59 12.24 -1.04
N GLY A 22 -3.85 11.93 0.23
CA GLY A 22 -5.17 11.47 0.68
C GLY A 22 -6.21 12.57 0.86
N ASP A 23 -5.84 13.82 0.65
CA ASP A 23 -6.67 15.03 0.85
C ASP A 23 -7.55 15.38 -0.36
N GLY A 24 -7.54 14.54 -1.39
CA GLY A 24 -8.25 14.81 -2.65
C GLY A 24 -7.50 15.74 -3.60
N SER A 25 -6.28 16.17 -3.27
CA SER A 25 -5.41 16.81 -4.25
C SER A 25 -5.06 15.82 -5.36
N ASN A 26 -5.13 16.25 -6.61
CA ASN A 26 -4.86 15.39 -7.76
C ASN A 26 -3.37 15.11 -7.98
N THR A 27 -2.52 15.39 -7.00
CA THR A 27 -1.09 15.17 -7.11
C THR A 27 -0.79 13.69 -6.95
N THR A 28 -0.41 13.06 -8.03
CA THR A 28 -0.01 11.67 -8.07
C THR A 28 1.42 11.58 -8.58
N SER A 29 2.25 10.85 -7.89
CA SER A 29 3.60 10.51 -8.34
C SER A 29 3.68 9.03 -8.68
N LEU A 30 4.16 8.72 -9.89
CA LEU A 30 4.43 7.35 -10.29
C LEU A 30 5.80 6.94 -9.74
N LEU A 31 5.81 5.91 -8.92
CA LEU A 31 7.04 5.30 -8.44
C LEU A 31 7.59 4.37 -9.53
N SER A 32 8.79 4.65 -10.01
CA SER A 32 9.45 3.78 -10.98
C SER A 32 9.89 2.47 -10.34
N GLY A 33 9.93 1.40 -11.13
CA GLY A 33 10.41 0.10 -10.65
C GLY A 33 11.84 0.15 -10.11
N ASP A 34 12.68 1.04 -10.63
CA ASP A 34 14.06 1.23 -10.18
C ASP A 34 14.16 1.85 -8.77
N MET A 35 13.14 2.59 -8.35
CA MET A 35 13.05 3.14 -6.98
C MET A 35 12.56 2.10 -5.98
N ILE A 36 11.86 1.08 -6.40
CA ILE A 36 11.25 0.09 -5.52
C ILE A 36 12.26 -1.02 -5.24
N ALA A 37 12.85 -1.01 -4.04
CA ALA A 37 13.81 -2.02 -3.63
C ALA A 37 13.12 -3.31 -3.15
N ALA A 38 12.02 -3.19 -2.43
CA ALA A 38 11.23 -4.33 -1.95
C ALA A 38 9.82 -3.87 -1.55
N PHE A 39 8.88 -4.81 -1.55
CA PHE A 39 7.57 -4.63 -0.93
C PHE A 39 7.11 -5.92 -0.26
N SER A 40 6.28 -5.80 0.74
CA SER A 40 5.62 -6.93 1.39
C SER A 40 4.21 -6.57 1.81
N PHE A 41 3.32 -7.56 1.76
CA PHE A 41 1.95 -7.46 2.24
C PHE A 41 1.70 -8.59 3.24
N HIS A 42 0.96 -8.26 4.28
CA HIS A 42 0.59 -9.17 5.35
C HIS A 42 -0.93 -9.18 5.50
N GLU A 43 -1.52 -10.26 5.10
CA GLU A 43 -2.94 -10.55 5.28
C GLU A 43 -3.09 -11.63 6.33
N SER A 44 -4.12 -11.54 7.15
CA SER A 44 -4.40 -12.51 8.21
C SER A 44 -5.91 -12.67 8.37
N ILE A 45 -6.35 -13.90 8.45
CA ILE A 45 -7.77 -14.22 8.71
C ILE A 45 -8.26 -13.70 10.09
N VAL A 46 -7.31 -13.44 11.00
CA VAL A 46 -7.61 -12.97 12.38
C VAL A 46 -7.61 -11.45 12.49
N LYS A 47 -7.05 -10.74 11.49
CA LYS A 47 -6.98 -9.27 11.48
C LYS A 47 -7.85 -8.74 10.36
N PRO A 48 -8.75 -7.78 10.63
CA PRO A 48 -9.67 -7.24 9.63
C PRO A 48 -9.01 -6.23 8.68
N PHE A 49 -7.70 -6.22 8.59
CA PHE A 49 -6.95 -5.25 7.78
C PHE A 49 -5.69 -5.86 7.16
N VAL A 50 -5.26 -5.26 6.07
CA VAL A 50 -3.99 -5.56 5.41
C VAL A 50 -2.93 -4.58 5.88
N ALA A 51 -1.75 -5.08 6.22
CA ALA A 51 -0.58 -4.28 6.48
C ALA A 51 0.45 -4.49 5.37
N GLY A 52 1.22 -3.45 5.05
CA GLY A 52 2.25 -3.55 4.03
C GLY A 52 3.47 -2.70 4.34
N SER A 53 4.54 -3.01 3.66
CA SER A 53 5.73 -2.17 3.63
C SER A 53 6.25 -2.03 2.21
N LEU A 54 6.73 -0.84 1.88
CA LEU A 54 7.35 -0.51 0.60
C LEU A 54 8.69 0.14 0.86
N MET A 55 9.78 -0.55 0.51
CA MET A 55 11.13 -0.03 0.63
C MET A 55 11.51 0.69 -0.66
N LEU A 56 11.91 1.93 -0.54
CA LEU A 56 12.30 2.79 -1.64
C LEU A 56 13.79 3.13 -1.57
N SER A 57 14.43 3.10 -2.73
CA SER A 57 15.79 3.59 -2.97
C SER A 57 15.69 4.86 -3.80
N ASP A 58 15.77 6.00 -3.15
CA ASP A 58 15.56 7.31 -3.74
C ASP A 58 16.88 8.01 -4.03
N SER A 59 17.21 8.09 -5.30
CA SER A 59 18.36 8.87 -5.83
C SER A 59 17.93 10.20 -6.45
N THR A 60 16.63 10.45 -6.56
CA THR A 60 16.05 11.59 -7.27
C THR A 60 15.59 12.72 -6.35
N GLY A 61 15.62 12.49 -5.03
CA GLY A 61 15.10 13.44 -4.04
C GLY A 61 13.57 13.42 -3.97
N PHE A 62 12.98 12.28 -4.15
CA PHE A 62 11.53 12.09 -4.15
C PHE A 62 10.87 12.68 -2.91
N LEU A 63 11.40 12.37 -1.70
CA LEU A 63 10.87 12.93 -0.44
C LEU A 63 10.93 14.46 -0.35
N THR A 64 11.82 15.10 -1.10
CA THR A 64 11.90 16.55 -1.14
C THR A 64 10.81 17.15 -2.03
N ASN A 65 10.53 16.49 -3.15
CA ASN A 65 9.54 16.94 -4.12
C ASN A 65 8.11 16.48 -3.74
N PHE A 66 8.00 15.38 -3.04
CA PHE A 66 6.76 14.79 -2.56
C PHE A 66 6.90 14.46 -1.07
N PRO A 67 6.73 15.44 -0.17
CA PRO A 67 6.88 15.23 1.27
C PRO A 67 5.76 14.33 1.80
N ILE A 68 6.17 13.21 2.40
CA ILE A 68 5.25 12.24 3.01
C ILE A 68 4.99 12.65 4.45
N GLN A 69 3.73 12.89 4.77
CA GLN A 69 3.27 13.32 6.09
C GLN A 69 2.46 12.26 6.83
N GLY A 70 1.97 11.26 6.11
CA GLY A 70 1.05 10.23 6.57
C GLY A 70 -0.36 10.44 6.02
N GLY A 71 -1.02 9.34 5.68
CA GLY A 71 -2.33 9.36 5.04
C GLY A 71 -2.31 9.36 3.51
N GLU A 72 -1.12 9.46 2.89
CA GLU A 72 -0.99 9.30 1.44
C GLU A 72 -1.47 7.90 1.02
N ILE A 73 -2.05 7.84 -0.16
CA ILE A 73 -2.57 6.60 -0.74
C ILE A 73 -1.53 6.03 -1.69
N VAL A 74 -1.17 4.77 -1.47
CA VAL A 74 -0.31 3.99 -2.36
C VAL A 74 -1.16 2.93 -3.06
N ASP A 75 -1.24 3.04 -4.38
CA ASP A 75 -1.89 2.04 -5.25
C ASP A 75 -0.81 1.18 -5.91
N ILE A 76 -0.86 -0.13 -5.64
CA ILE A 76 0.08 -1.10 -6.19
C ILE A 76 -0.70 -2.16 -6.97
N GLU A 77 -0.29 -2.40 -8.22
CA GLU A 77 -0.83 -3.46 -9.06
C GLU A 77 0.26 -4.49 -9.34
N VAL A 78 0.05 -5.71 -8.89
CA VAL A 78 0.97 -6.84 -9.05
C VAL A 78 0.27 -7.96 -9.80
N SER A 79 0.96 -8.57 -10.75
CA SER A 79 0.51 -9.75 -11.46
C SER A 79 1.44 -10.91 -11.15
N THR A 80 0.87 -12.06 -10.82
CA THR A 80 1.58 -13.31 -10.57
C THR A 80 1.29 -14.33 -11.67
N SER A 81 2.05 -15.42 -11.72
CA SER A 81 1.75 -16.52 -12.63
C SER A 81 0.37 -17.14 -12.36
N PHE A 82 -0.09 -17.11 -11.12
CA PHE A 82 -1.41 -17.60 -10.72
C PHE A 82 -2.52 -16.70 -11.27
N ASP A 83 -2.34 -15.38 -11.25
CA ASP A 83 -3.33 -14.43 -11.79
C ASP A 83 -3.50 -14.61 -13.30
N GLU A 84 -2.43 -14.89 -14.04
CA GLU A 84 -2.53 -15.18 -15.48
C GLU A 84 -3.34 -16.47 -15.76
N GLN A 85 -3.23 -17.48 -14.90
CA GLN A 85 -3.92 -18.74 -15.08
C GLN A 85 -5.38 -18.71 -14.62
N THR A 86 -5.68 -18.04 -13.52
CA THR A 86 -7.00 -18.10 -12.85
C THR A 86 -7.87 -16.88 -13.12
N ASN A 87 -7.29 -15.68 -13.15
CA ASN A 87 -7.98 -14.40 -13.25
C ASN A 87 -7.91 -13.77 -14.66
N LYS A 88 -7.60 -14.54 -15.69
CA LYS A 88 -7.46 -14.06 -17.08
C LYS A 88 -6.48 -12.88 -17.19
N GLY A 89 -5.40 -12.91 -16.42
CA GLY A 89 -4.38 -11.86 -16.42
C GLY A 89 -4.75 -10.60 -15.65
N GLN A 90 -5.78 -10.62 -14.82
CA GLN A 90 -6.07 -9.49 -13.92
C GLN A 90 -5.01 -9.40 -12.82
N ALA A 91 -4.40 -8.21 -12.71
CA ALA A 91 -3.46 -7.92 -11.63
C ALA A 91 -4.19 -7.77 -10.28
N THR A 92 -3.59 -8.28 -9.24
CA THR A 92 -4.02 -8.01 -7.87
C THR A 92 -3.71 -6.56 -7.52
N LYS A 93 -4.69 -5.86 -6.94
CA LYS A 93 -4.57 -4.44 -6.60
C LYS A 93 -4.62 -4.26 -5.10
N TYR A 94 -3.64 -3.54 -4.59
CA TYR A 94 -3.58 -3.11 -3.21
C TYR A 94 -3.67 -1.59 -3.15
N LYS A 95 -4.59 -1.09 -2.33
CA LYS A 95 -4.74 0.32 -2.02
C LYS A 95 -4.54 0.52 -0.52
N LEU A 96 -3.42 1.12 -0.17
CA LEU A 96 -3.00 1.23 1.23
C LEU A 96 -2.70 2.69 1.58
N LYS A 97 -2.88 3.06 2.83
CA LYS A 97 -2.51 4.38 3.37
C LYS A 97 -1.17 4.31 4.08
N VAL A 98 -0.33 5.30 3.83
CA VAL A 98 0.95 5.44 4.52
C VAL A 98 0.71 5.87 5.96
N MET A 99 1.21 5.09 6.90
CA MET A 99 1.19 5.42 8.33
C MET A 99 2.42 6.24 8.74
N ARG A 100 3.58 5.84 8.24
CA ARG A 100 4.84 6.49 8.59
C ARG A 100 5.97 6.09 7.66
N VAL A 101 7.00 6.92 7.64
CA VAL A 101 8.31 6.59 7.06
C VAL A 101 9.19 5.97 8.15
N ALA A 102 9.78 4.82 7.87
CA ALA A 102 10.65 4.10 8.79
C ALA A 102 12.01 3.81 8.16
N SER A 103 12.98 3.47 9.00
CA SER A 103 14.30 2.95 8.58
C SER A 103 15.01 3.82 7.54
N ARG A 104 14.94 5.15 7.70
CA ARG A 104 15.58 6.09 6.78
C ARG A 104 17.09 6.08 6.96
N THR A 105 17.81 5.75 5.88
CA THR A 105 19.27 5.78 5.81
C THR A 105 19.70 6.64 4.62
N ILE A 106 20.64 7.51 4.83
CA ILE A 106 21.21 8.39 3.80
C ILE A 106 22.64 7.94 3.52
N LYS A 107 22.93 7.62 2.26
CA LYS A 107 24.27 7.28 1.77
C LYS A 107 24.58 8.14 0.56
N GLU A 108 25.55 9.05 0.71
CA GLU A 108 26.00 9.95 -0.37
C GLU A 108 24.82 10.70 -1.04
N LYS A 109 24.43 10.25 -2.24
CA LYS A 109 23.35 10.85 -3.04
C LYS A 109 22.07 10.02 -3.03
N MET A 110 22.03 8.94 -2.27
CA MET A 110 20.89 8.01 -2.25
C MET A 110 20.30 7.92 -0.85
N GLN A 111 19.00 7.88 -0.79
CA GLN A 111 18.25 7.64 0.45
C GLN A 111 17.50 6.32 0.33
N ILE A 112 17.58 5.50 1.36
CA ILE A 112 16.79 4.27 1.47
C ILE A 112 15.85 4.45 2.65
N TYR A 113 14.58 4.22 2.45
CA TYR A 113 13.57 4.30 3.50
C TYR A 113 12.41 3.36 3.21
N THR A 114 11.65 3.08 4.24
CA THR A 114 10.50 2.16 4.17
C THR A 114 9.21 2.92 4.51
N LEU A 115 8.24 2.86 3.63
CA LEU A 115 6.88 3.28 3.90
C LEU A 115 6.16 2.12 4.60
N VAL A 116 5.69 2.36 5.81
CA VAL A 116 4.80 1.43 6.52
C VAL A 116 3.37 1.82 6.20
N MET A 117 2.60 0.86 5.72
CA MET A 117 1.27 1.12 5.16
C MET A 117 0.24 0.16 5.78
N VAL A 118 -1.00 0.60 5.79
CA VAL A 118 -2.15 -0.20 6.22
C VAL A 118 -3.33 0.06 5.29
N SER A 119 -4.30 -0.86 5.29
CA SER A 119 -5.57 -0.62 4.60
C SER A 119 -6.34 0.53 5.22
N GLU A 120 -7.27 1.11 4.47
CA GLU A 120 -8.04 2.28 4.90
C GLU A 120 -8.81 2.01 6.20
N GLU A 121 -9.35 0.81 6.35
CA GLU A 121 -10.11 0.40 7.53
C GLU A 121 -9.25 0.47 8.80
N ALA A 122 -8.01 0.00 8.73
CA ALA A 122 -7.08 0.09 9.86
C ALA A 122 -6.72 1.54 10.19
N PHE A 123 -6.50 2.36 9.15
CA PHE A 123 -6.18 3.77 9.33
C PHE A 123 -7.33 4.53 10.00
N VAL A 124 -8.57 4.28 9.57
CA VAL A 124 -9.76 4.89 10.16
C VAL A 124 -9.96 4.41 11.60
N ASN A 125 -9.75 3.12 11.88
CA ASN A 125 -9.90 2.55 13.22
C ASN A 125 -8.93 3.17 14.25
N GLU A 126 -7.76 3.62 13.84
CA GLU A 126 -6.81 4.31 14.72
C GLU A 126 -7.25 5.76 15.06
N ILE A 127 -8.06 6.37 14.22
CA ILE A 127 -8.49 7.77 14.37
C ILE A 127 -9.85 7.87 15.04
N VAL A 128 -10.75 6.93 14.76
CA VAL A 128 -12.11 6.95 15.29
C VAL A 128 -12.14 6.35 16.69
N HIS A 129 -12.50 7.17 17.66
CA HIS A 129 -12.77 6.74 19.02
C HIS A 129 -14.29 6.72 19.24
N LEU A 130 -14.79 5.60 19.76
CA LEU A 130 -16.16 5.49 20.21
C LEU A 130 -16.25 6.06 21.62
N GLU A 131 -16.87 7.24 21.76
CA GLU A 131 -16.99 7.94 23.04
C GLU A 131 -18.18 7.43 23.86
N ASP A 132 -19.24 6.97 23.19
CA ASP A 132 -20.44 6.49 23.85
C ASP A 132 -20.43 4.98 24.08
N PRO A 133 -20.88 4.53 25.27
CA PRO A 133 -21.03 3.11 25.52
C PRO A 133 -22.12 2.51 24.59
N LEU A 134 -21.72 1.53 23.82
CA LEU A 134 -22.63 0.81 22.93
C LEU A 134 -23.46 -0.17 23.75
N SER A 135 -24.78 0.01 23.76
CA SER A 135 -25.75 -0.89 24.39
C SER A 135 -26.81 -1.34 23.39
N GLY A 136 -27.13 -2.62 23.39
CA GLY A 136 -28.10 -3.22 22.49
C GLY A 136 -27.72 -4.63 22.07
N LYS A 137 -28.53 -5.22 21.20
CA LYS A 137 -28.21 -6.52 20.60
C LYS A 137 -27.13 -6.33 19.52
N PRO A 138 -26.31 -7.37 19.22
CA PRO A 138 -25.24 -7.28 18.25
C PRO A 138 -25.68 -6.79 16.86
N ASP A 139 -26.84 -7.21 16.37
CA ASP A 139 -27.44 -6.81 15.10
C ASP A 139 -27.81 -5.31 15.07
N GLU A 140 -28.36 -4.80 16.17
CA GLU A 140 -28.70 -3.38 16.33
C GLU A 140 -27.44 -2.52 16.42
N LEU A 141 -26.37 -3.03 17.07
CA LEU A 141 -25.08 -2.33 17.18
C LEU A 141 -24.39 -2.19 15.84
N VAL A 142 -24.38 -3.24 15.04
CA VAL A 142 -23.81 -3.19 13.67
C VAL A 142 -24.55 -2.13 12.83
N THR A 143 -25.88 -2.09 12.90
CA THR A 143 -26.67 -1.11 12.12
C THR A 143 -26.43 0.34 12.57
N LYS A 144 -26.02 0.57 13.81
CA LYS A 144 -25.70 1.92 14.31
C LYS A 144 -24.30 2.40 13.95
N LEU A 145 -23.37 1.46 13.65
CA LEU A 145 -21.97 1.76 13.39
C LEU A 145 -21.66 1.86 11.89
N VAL A 146 -22.55 1.39 11.01
CA VAL A 146 -22.48 1.46 9.56
C VAL A 146 -23.38 2.60 9.04
#